data_631f1ff135a38342e1c640d4d468dc99
#
_entry.id   631f1ff135a38342e1c640d4d468dc99
#
_cell.length_a   1.000
_cell.length_b   1.000
_cell.length_c   1.000
_cell.angle_alpha   90.00
_cell.angle_beta   90.00
_cell.angle_gamma   90.00
#
_symmetry.space_group_name_H-M   'P 1'
#
loop_
_entity.id
_entity.type
_entity.pdbx_description
1 polymer ?
#
loop_
_entity_poly.entity_id
_entity_poly.type
_entity_poly.pdbx_seq_one_letter_code
_entity_poly.pdbx_strand_id
1 'polypeptide(L)'
;MTDPVDGFLRGAKYLIHDRDPLFSKAFIAILKAGGVKSVKIPARSPNCNPYAERFVKSIKYDCLHHFVIFGERHLRYLVKEFVDHYMTERFHQGLGGQLIRNVGPTNDNGADGKVFCRSRLGGLLVRRSNRQVERNESVQQ
;
A
#
# COMPACT_ATOMS: atom_id res chain seq x y z
N MET A 1 -11.96 7.20 -8.69
CA MET A 1 -11.64 5.78 -8.37
C MET A 1 -11.34 4.94 -9.60
N THR A 2 -12.11 5.08 -10.64
CA THR A 2 -11.95 4.35 -11.92
C THR A 2 -11.42 5.24 -13.04
N ASP A 3 -10.93 6.43 -12.72
CA ASP A 3 -10.34 7.36 -13.67
C ASP A 3 -9.17 6.68 -14.40
N PRO A 4 -9.09 6.79 -15.74
CA PRO A 4 -8.03 6.14 -16.52
C PRO A 4 -6.64 6.71 -16.26
N VAL A 5 -6.52 7.90 -15.68
CA VAL A 5 -5.25 8.56 -15.38
C VAL A 5 -4.84 8.31 -13.92
N ASP A 6 -5.72 8.62 -12.94
CA ASP A 6 -5.40 8.63 -11.51
C ASP A 6 -6.18 7.60 -10.67
N GLY A 7 -6.99 6.76 -11.29
CA GLY A 7 -7.82 5.78 -10.60
C GLY A 7 -7.02 4.68 -9.93
N PHE A 8 -7.04 4.59 -8.62
CA PHE A 8 -6.32 3.54 -7.85
C PHE A 8 -6.80 2.11 -8.14
N LEU A 9 -7.97 1.94 -8.79
CA LEU A 9 -8.48 0.65 -9.26
C LEU A 9 -8.08 0.33 -10.72
N ARG A 10 -7.19 1.14 -11.30
CA ARG A 10 -6.70 0.90 -12.66
C ARG A 10 -6.06 -0.48 -12.77
N GLY A 11 -6.55 -1.28 -13.71
CA GLY A 11 -6.08 -2.66 -13.92
C GLY A 11 -6.64 -3.68 -12.92
N ALA A 12 -7.41 -3.27 -11.91
CA ALA A 12 -8.09 -4.19 -11.02
C ALA A 12 -9.25 -4.87 -11.75
N LYS A 13 -9.29 -6.21 -11.71
CA LYS A 13 -10.40 -7.00 -12.29
C LYS A 13 -11.54 -7.19 -11.29
N TYR A 14 -11.23 -7.23 -10.02
CA TYR A 14 -12.17 -7.52 -8.94
C TYR A 14 -11.98 -6.56 -7.78
N LEU A 15 -13.08 -6.12 -7.17
CA LEU A 15 -13.10 -5.50 -5.86
C LEU A 15 -13.83 -6.44 -4.90
N ILE A 16 -13.09 -7.03 -3.97
CA ILE A 16 -13.65 -7.85 -2.89
C ILE A 16 -14.03 -6.91 -1.76
N HIS A 17 -15.27 -6.96 -1.31
CA HIS A 17 -15.76 -6.12 -0.23
C HIS A 17 -16.75 -6.84 0.67
N ASP A 18 -16.91 -6.35 1.88
CA ASP A 18 -17.92 -6.81 2.82
C ASP A 18 -19.34 -6.31 2.44
N ARG A 19 -20.28 -6.49 3.34
CA ARG A 19 -21.67 -6.08 3.15
C ARG A 19 -21.96 -4.69 3.71
N ASP A 20 -20.93 -3.86 3.89
CA ASP A 20 -21.09 -2.51 4.40
C ASP A 20 -22.03 -1.69 3.49
N PRO A 21 -22.99 -0.94 4.06
CA PRO A 21 -23.91 -0.06 3.32
C PRO A 21 -23.20 0.99 2.45
N LEU A 22 -21.94 1.32 2.74
CA LEU A 22 -21.11 2.21 1.92
C LEU A 22 -20.94 1.69 0.48
N PHE A 23 -21.02 0.36 0.28
CA PHE A 23 -21.02 -0.25 -1.05
C PHE A 23 -22.42 -0.21 -1.69
N SER A 24 -22.93 1.00 -1.90
CA SER A 24 -24.25 1.25 -2.47
C SER A 24 -24.38 0.73 -3.89
N LYS A 25 -25.64 0.59 -4.39
CA LYS A 25 -25.93 0.22 -5.77
C LYS A 25 -25.28 1.19 -6.78
N ALA A 26 -25.28 2.49 -6.46
CA ALA A 26 -24.67 3.52 -7.30
C ALA A 26 -23.14 3.32 -7.37
N PHE A 27 -22.49 3.05 -6.25
CA PHE A 27 -21.06 2.75 -6.21
C PHE A 27 -20.70 1.50 -7.05
N ILE A 28 -21.50 0.43 -6.92
CA ILE A 28 -21.30 -0.79 -7.72
C ILE A 28 -21.50 -0.54 -9.21
N ALA A 29 -22.43 0.32 -9.60
CA ALA A 29 -22.62 0.70 -10.99
C ALA A 29 -21.40 1.45 -11.57
N ILE A 30 -20.78 2.34 -10.78
CA ILE A 30 -19.53 3.03 -11.16
C ILE A 30 -18.39 2.02 -11.34
N LEU A 31 -18.22 1.05 -10.43
CA LEU A 31 -17.21 0.00 -10.56
C LEU A 31 -17.40 -0.80 -11.86
N LYS A 32 -18.65 -1.21 -12.15
CA LYS A 32 -19.00 -1.96 -13.35
C LYS A 32 -18.69 -1.17 -14.62
N ALA A 33 -19.01 0.12 -14.63
CA ALA A 33 -18.68 1.02 -15.76
C ALA A 33 -17.17 1.12 -15.98
N GLY A 34 -16.37 1.05 -14.91
CA GLY A 34 -14.91 1.01 -14.98
C GLY A 34 -14.32 -0.39 -15.24
N GLY A 35 -15.14 -1.41 -15.57
CA GLY A 35 -14.69 -2.77 -15.84
C GLY A 35 -14.32 -3.60 -14.60
N VAL A 36 -14.59 -3.09 -13.40
CA VAL A 36 -14.26 -3.77 -12.13
C VAL A 36 -15.46 -4.59 -11.65
N LYS A 37 -15.27 -5.88 -11.43
CA LYS A 37 -16.31 -6.74 -10.84
C LYS A 37 -16.34 -6.62 -9.32
N SER A 38 -17.50 -6.26 -8.78
CA SER A 38 -17.77 -6.28 -7.34
C SER A 38 -18.02 -7.72 -6.88
N VAL A 39 -17.26 -8.17 -5.88
CA VAL A 39 -17.40 -9.49 -5.25
C VAL A 39 -17.69 -9.31 -3.77
N LYS A 40 -18.93 -9.62 -3.38
CA LYS A 40 -19.34 -9.60 -1.97
C LYS A 40 -18.87 -10.85 -1.25
N ILE A 41 -18.22 -10.69 -0.12
CA ILE A 41 -17.91 -11.82 0.75
C ILE A 41 -19.19 -12.38 1.40
N PRO A 42 -19.25 -13.71 1.68
CA PRO A 42 -20.36 -14.30 2.42
C PRO A 42 -20.52 -13.64 3.81
N ALA A 43 -21.75 -13.66 4.32
CA ALA A 43 -22.01 -13.20 5.68
C ALA A 43 -21.24 -14.04 6.71
N ARG A 44 -20.71 -13.42 7.74
CA ARG A 44 -20.00 -14.08 8.86
C ARG A 44 -18.80 -14.93 8.42
N SER A 45 -18.12 -14.53 7.33
CA SER A 45 -16.95 -15.23 6.80
C SER A 45 -15.70 -14.35 6.90
N PRO A 46 -15.13 -14.13 8.10
CA PRO A 46 -13.98 -13.25 8.31
C PRO A 46 -12.76 -13.70 7.48
N ASN A 47 -12.62 -15.01 7.26
CA ASN A 47 -11.49 -15.57 6.52
C ASN A 47 -11.53 -15.32 4.99
N CYS A 48 -12.58 -14.69 4.47
CA CYS A 48 -12.67 -14.43 3.03
C CYS A 48 -11.86 -13.23 2.54
N ASN A 49 -11.34 -12.41 3.45
CA ASN A 49 -10.47 -11.28 3.10
C ASN A 49 -9.30 -11.07 4.09
N PRO A 50 -8.50 -12.11 4.36
CA PRO A 50 -7.45 -12.06 5.38
C PRO A 50 -6.36 -11.04 5.05
N TYR A 51 -6.15 -10.72 3.78
CA TYR A 51 -5.17 -9.72 3.36
C TYR A 51 -5.60 -8.30 3.74
N ALA A 52 -6.86 -7.94 3.50
CA ALA A 52 -7.38 -6.63 3.89
C ALA A 52 -7.44 -6.49 5.42
N GLU A 53 -7.87 -7.53 6.13
CA GLU A 53 -7.89 -7.53 7.60
C GLU A 53 -6.47 -7.35 8.17
N ARG A 54 -5.49 -8.06 7.64
CA ARG A 54 -4.09 -7.91 8.03
C ARG A 54 -3.57 -6.51 7.75
N PHE A 55 -3.88 -5.95 6.57
CA PHE A 55 -3.49 -4.59 6.22
C PHE A 55 -4.10 -3.56 7.19
N VAL A 56 -5.42 -3.65 7.44
CA VAL A 56 -6.11 -2.76 8.38
C VAL A 56 -5.53 -2.89 9.81
N LYS A 57 -5.21 -4.11 10.23
CA LYS A 57 -4.55 -4.34 11.52
C LYS A 57 -3.17 -3.69 11.56
N SER A 58 -2.37 -3.88 10.52
CA SER A 58 -1.03 -3.29 10.44
C SER A 58 -1.08 -1.76 10.47
N ILE A 59 -1.92 -1.10 9.66
CA ILE A 59 -1.98 0.37 9.65
C ILE A 59 -2.44 0.93 11.00
N LYS A 60 -3.37 0.26 11.68
CA LYS A 60 -3.82 0.67 13.01
C LYS A 60 -2.70 0.56 14.05
N TYR A 61 -2.07 -0.59 14.17
CA TYR A 61 -1.12 -0.88 15.24
C TYR A 61 0.30 -0.40 14.93
N ASP A 62 0.76 -0.54 13.70
CA ASP A 62 2.15 -0.20 13.32
C ASP A 62 2.29 1.31 12.98
N CYS A 63 1.17 2.04 12.82
CA CYS A 63 1.20 3.46 12.47
C CYS A 63 0.27 4.31 13.33
N LEU A 64 -1.05 4.21 13.15
CA LEU A 64 -2.00 5.20 13.69
C LEU A 64 -2.01 5.26 15.22
N HIS A 65 -1.79 4.16 15.92
CA HIS A 65 -1.71 4.12 17.39
C HIS A 65 -0.54 4.92 17.97
N HIS A 66 0.46 5.26 17.17
CA HIS A 66 1.65 6.01 17.60
C HIS A 66 1.49 7.52 17.46
N PHE A 67 0.35 8.00 16.92
CA PHE A 67 0.13 9.42 16.66
C PHE A 67 -1.16 9.94 17.26
N VAL A 68 -1.11 11.18 17.74
CA VAL A 68 -2.30 12.00 17.97
C VAL A 68 -2.68 12.63 16.63
N ILE A 69 -3.90 12.33 16.16
CA ILE A 69 -4.34 12.75 14.82
C ILE A 69 -4.97 14.14 14.88
N PHE A 70 -4.37 15.11 14.21
CA PHE A 70 -4.83 16.50 14.10
C PHE A 70 -5.58 16.71 12.78
N GLY A 71 -6.82 16.21 12.72
CA GLY A 71 -7.69 16.41 11.57
C GLY A 71 -7.39 15.52 10.37
N GLU A 72 -8.22 15.68 9.32
CA GLU A 72 -8.22 14.81 8.14
C GLU A 72 -6.92 14.90 7.33
N ARG A 73 -6.37 16.09 7.17
CA ARG A 73 -5.12 16.29 6.40
C ARG A 73 -3.95 15.52 7.01
N HIS A 74 -3.84 15.54 8.34
CA HIS A 74 -2.82 14.80 9.06
C HIS A 74 -3.03 13.29 8.93
N LEU A 75 -4.28 12.82 9.09
CA LEU A 75 -4.61 11.40 8.88
C LEU A 75 -4.25 10.93 7.46
N ARG A 76 -4.61 11.69 6.43
CA ARG A 76 -4.26 11.37 5.03
C ARG A 76 -2.76 11.28 4.80
N TYR A 77 -2.00 12.17 5.40
CA TYR A 77 -0.53 12.15 5.34
C TYR A 77 0.02 10.86 5.97
N LEU A 78 -0.40 10.51 7.20
CA LEU A 78 0.05 9.30 7.89
C LEU A 78 -0.29 8.03 7.09
N VAL A 79 -1.51 7.95 6.59
CA VAL A 79 -1.96 6.81 5.77
C VAL A 79 -1.15 6.69 4.50
N LYS A 80 -0.88 7.79 3.79
CA LYS A 80 -0.08 7.79 2.56
C LYS A 80 1.34 7.27 2.83
N GLU A 81 2.04 7.82 3.81
CA GLU A 81 3.40 7.39 4.17
C GLU A 81 3.46 5.91 4.56
N PHE A 82 2.45 5.45 5.32
CA PHE A 82 2.35 4.03 5.68
C PHE A 82 2.11 3.13 4.47
N VAL A 83 1.18 3.49 3.57
CA VAL A 83 0.87 2.71 2.36
C VAL A 83 2.11 2.62 1.46
N ASP A 84 2.80 3.72 1.25
CA ASP A 84 4.04 3.73 0.46
C ASP A 84 5.09 2.79 1.05
N HIS A 85 5.31 2.87 2.37
CA HIS A 85 6.22 1.95 3.06
C HIS A 85 5.76 0.49 2.95
N TYR A 86 4.48 0.22 3.20
CA TYR A 86 3.91 -1.13 3.19
C TYR A 86 4.04 -1.81 1.84
N MET A 87 3.81 -1.06 0.75
CA MET A 87 3.82 -1.59 -0.61
C MET A 87 5.23 -1.72 -1.20
N THR A 88 6.14 -0.80 -0.87
CA THR A 88 7.42 -0.67 -1.59
C THR A 88 8.66 -0.94 -0.74
N GLU A 89 8.52 -0.98 0.58
CA GLU A 89 9.67 -1.06 1.48
C GLU A 89 9.58 -2.21 2.49
N ARG A 90 8.36 -2.68 2.81
CA ARG A 90 8.15 -3.77 3.77
C ARG A 90 8.23 -5.13 3.07
N PHE A 91 9.04 -6.03 3.61
CA PHE A 91 9.07 -7.43 3.19
C PHE A 91 7.90 -8.21 3.78
N HIS A 92 7.26 -9.03 2.94
CA HIS A 92 6.08 -9.80 3.32
C HIS A 92 6.38 -11.29 3.36
N GLN A 93 6.30 -11.90 4.55
CA GLN A 93 6.53 -13.34 4.73
C GLN A 93 5.61 -14.21 3.85
N GLY A 94 4.34 -13.80 3.67
CA GLY A 94 3.40 -14.50 2.80
C GLY A 94 3.74 -14.46 1.31
N LEU A 95 4.71 -13.61 0.92
CA LEU A 95 5.26 -13.51 -0.43
C LEU A 95 6.72 -14.03 -0.48
N GLY A 96 7.12 -14.90 0.45
CA GLY A 96 8.51 -15.39 0.50
C GLY A 96 9.53 -14.31 0.83
N GLY A 97 9.16 -13.28 1.59
CA GLY A 97 10.04 -12.15 1.93
C GLY A 97 10.19 -11.13 0.80
N GLN A 98 9.26 -11.09 -0.16
CA GLN A 98 9.29 -10.12 -1.25
C GLN A 98 8.48 -8.84 -0.93
N LEU A 99 8.74 -7.79 -1.71
CA LEU A 99 7.94 -6.57 -1.71
C LEU A 99 6.66 -6.78 -2.51
N ILE A 100 5.56 -6.13 -2.11
CA ILE A 100 4.30 -6.16 -2.89
C ILE A 100 4.51 -5.44 -4.23
N ARG A 101 5.20 -4.30 -4.23
CA ARG A 101 5.57 -3.56 -5.42
C ARG A 101 7.08 -3.50 -5.55
N ASN A 102 7.62 -4.13 -6.57
CA ASN A 102 9.03 -3.95 -6.90
C ASN A 102 9.21 -2.62 -7.64
N VAL A 103 9.80 -1.65 -6.95
CA VAL A 103 10.19 -0.37 -7.56
C VAL A 103 11.63 -0.50 -8.07
N GLY A 104 11.78 -1.12 -9.23
CA GLY A 104 13.07 -1.28 -9.92
C GLY A 104 13.87 -2.53 -9.58
N PRO A 105 14.92 -2.82 -10.34
CA PRO A 105 15.73 -4.02 -10.17
C PRO A 105 16.47 -3.98 -8.83
N THR A 106 16.24 -4.96 -7.97
CA THR A 106 17.01 -5.18 -6.75
C THR A 106 18.26 -6.00 -7.11
N ASN A 107 19.31 -5.34 -7.63
CA ASN A 107 20.62 -5.99 -7.65
C ASN A 107 21.19 -5.98 -6.23
N ASP A 108 20.99 -7.05 -5.51
CA ASP A 108 21.45 -7.23 -4.12
C ASP A 108 22.92 -7.73 -4.08
N ASN A 109 23.65 -7.58 -5.18
CA ASN A 109 25.07 -7.95 -5.28
C ASN A 109 25.97 -6.79 -4.82
N GLY A 110 25.65 -6.18 -3.68
CA GLY A 110 26.43 -5.08 -3.11
C GLY A 110 27.61 -5.59 -2.28
N ALA A 111 28.77 -5.69 -2.90
CA ALA A 111 30.03 -5.99 -2.24
C ALA A 111 30.60 -4.89 -1.34
N ASP A 112 29.86 -3.80 -1.10
CA ASP A 112 30.42 -2.59 -0.45
C ASP A 112 29.90 -2.32 0.99
N GLY A 113 29.20 -3.24 1.60
CA GLY A 113 28.89 -3.21 3.03
C GLY A 113 28.14 -1.99 3.61
N LYS A 114 27.83 -0.98 2.79
CA LYS A 114 27.10 0.22 3.24
C LYS A 114 25.61 -0.05 3.37
N VAL A 115 25.09 0.10 4.58
CA VAL A 115 23.68 -0.01 4.89
C VAL A 115 23.02 1.36 4.73
N PHE A 116 22.07 1.47 3.82
CA PHE A 116 21.24 2.67 3.67
C PHE A 116 19.97 2.50 4.51
N CYS A 117 19.69 3.50 5.35
CA CYS A 117 18.46 3.59 6.12
C CYS A 117 17.56 4.65 5.52
N ARG A 118 16.36 4.26 5.09
CA ARG A 118 15.27 5.20 4.79
C ARG A 118 14.27 5.17 5.94
N SER A 119 14.05 6.33 6.54
CA SER A 119 13.07 6.46 7.62
C SER A 119 11.89 7.33 7.18
N ARG A 120 10.69 6.98 7.65
CA ARG A 120 9.45 7.73 7.47
C ARG A 120 8.80 7.97 8.82
N LEU A 121 7.95 8.98 8.89
CA LEU A 121 7.16 9.31 10.08
C LEU A 121 8.03 9.46 11.34
N GLY A 122 9.10 10.25 11.24
CA GLY A 122 10.00 10.51 12.37
C GLY A 122 10.81 9.30 12.83
N GLY A 123 11.01 8.29 11.98
CA GLY A 123 11.74 7.08 12.31
C GLY A 123 10.87 5.90 12.74
N LEU A 124 9.56 6.06 12.81
CA LEU A 124 8.63 4.97 13.12
C LEU A 124 8.69 3.84 12.09
N LEU A 125 8.79 4.21 10.80
CA LEU A 125 8.92 3.25 9.71
C LEU A 125 10.32 3.34 9.14
N VAL A 126 11.06 2.22 9.20
CA VAL A 126 12.46 2.17 8.77
C VAL A 126 12.64 1.03 7.77
N ARG A 127 13.24 1.35 6.62
CA ARG A 127 13.79 0.37 5.70
C ARG A 127 15.32 0.42 5.76
N ARG A 128 15.95 -0.73 5.93
CA ARG A 128 17.39 -0.90 5.75
C ARG A 128 17.63 -1.64 4.44
N SER A 129 18.54 -1.13 3.62
CA SER A 129 18.92 -1.76 2.35
C SER A 129 20.40 -1.54 2.11
N ASN A 130 21.07 -2.50 1.49
CA ASN A 130 22.50 -2.43 1.14
C ASN A 130 22.75 -1.72 -0.20
N ARG A 131 21.85 -0.81 -0.64
CA ARG A 131 21.82 -0.28 -1.99
C ARG A 131 22.07 1.22 -2.05
N GLN A 132 22.94 1.62 -2.99
CA GLN A 132 22.89 2.96 -3.60
C GLN A 132 21.68 3.05 -4.53
N VAL A 133 20.75 3.96 -4.25
CA VAL A 133 19.83 4.47 -5.27
C VAL A 133 20.64 5.49 -6.05
N GLU A 134 21.06 5.18 -7.26
CA GLU A 134 21.57 6.18 -8.20
C GLU A 134 20.50 7.27 -8.34
N ARG A 135 20.85 8.46 -7.89
CA ARG A 135 20.13 9.66 -8.27
C ARG A 135 20.43 9.87 -9.75
N ASN A 136 19.50 9.53 -10.61
CA ASN A 136 19.49 10.08 -11.95
C ASN A 136 19.18 11.58 -11.84
N GLU A 137 20.19 12.36 -11.55
CA GLU A 137 20.22 13.75 -11.95
C GLU A 137 20.51 13.75 -13.44
N SER A 138 19.46 13.62 -14.22
CA SER A 138 19.48 14.03 -15.63
C SER A 138 19.59 15.54 -15.63
N VAL A 139 20.80 16.03 -15.54
CA VAL A 139 21.14 17.41 -15.91
C VAL A 139 20.93 17.51 -17.41
N GLN A 140 19.98 18.36 -17.77
CA GLN A 140 19.79 18.87 -19.11
C GLN A 140 21.06 19.58 -19.58
N GLN A 141 21.49 19.27 -20.74
CA GLN A 141 22.11 20.22 -21.66
C GLN A 141 21.26 20.28 -22.92
#